data_2af23d3a307c8a113c9210cd597fa8e7
#
_entry.id   2af23d3a307c8a113c9210cd597fa8e7
#
_cell.length_a   1.000
_cell.length_b   1.000
_cell.length_c   1.000
_cell.angle_alpha   90.00
_cell.angle_beta   90.00
_cell.angle_gamma   90.00
#
_symmetry.space_group_name_H-M   'P 1'
#
loop_
_entity.id
_entity.type
_entity.pdbx_description
1 polymer ?
#
loop_
_entity_poly.entity_id
_entity_poly.type
_entity_poly.pdbx_seq_one_letter_code
_entity_poly.pdbx_strand_id
1 'polypeptide(L)'
;MKIERPQEILEIPTGVRVSKRNLYDLIQYSKVENSEYWGGEDFAIGNTPQQGINWIGKFPNIYGAIIKVRPGSYDHDGWLDQYQNTYRYSLKARNSVVSFEETANRVLISQPQFSYPILLFVEEKAEWIFEGRFIVSEIKDVFVVLERHNEIVYEVEENNDIAFMEGGRRHATHLLVERSKSLTNLLKLVSDSTCDICDSDFFNRYGVAYIEAHHKIPLSTFEKSYQVRLDDLAPLCPSCHRATHIYMRQNGLEYEEIKTLLRSRMCL
;
A
#
# COMPACT_ATOMS: atom_id res chain seq x y z
N MET A 1 -18.52 10.33 14.22
CA MET A 1 -17.22 10.67 14.85
C MET A 1 -16.80 12.06 14.40
N LYS A 2 -16.15 12.87 15.26
CA LYS A 2 -15.49 14.13 14.90
C LYS A 2 -13.99 13.86 14.77
N ILE A 3 -13.39 14.31 13.67
CA ILE A 3 -11.94 14.26 13.42
C ILE A 3 -11.44 15.70 13.63
N GLU A 4 -10.47 15.89 14.50
CA GLU A 4 -9.98 17.22 14.85
C GLU A 4 -8.64 17.54 14.20
N ARG A 5 -7.82 16.51 13.87
CA ARG A 5 -6.51 16.72 13.24
C ARG A 5 -6.31 15.77 12.04
N PRO A 6 -5.52 16.18 11.03
CA PRO A 6 -5.26 15.35 9.85
C PRO A 6 -4.65 13.99 10.17
N GLN A 7 -3.85 13.87 11.22
CA GLN A 7 -3.23 12.60 11.63
C GLN A 7 -4.27 11.56 12.06
N GLU A 8 -5.34 12.00 12.72
CA GLU A 8 -6.39 11.12 13.23
C GLU A 8 -7.13 10.38 12.12
N ILE A 9 -7.26 11.01 10.92
CA ILE A 9 -7.95 10.38 9.79
C ILE A 9 -7.19 9.14 9.27
N LEU A 10 -5.87 9.09 9.51
CA LEU A 10 -5.04 7.94 9.11
C LEU A 10 -5.31 6.70 9.98
N GLU A 11 -5.93 6.86 11.15
CA GLU A 11 -6.09 5.81 12.16
C GLU A 11 -7.56 5.41 12.40
N ILE A 12 -8.52 6.10 11.77
CA ILE A 12 -9.94 5.78 11.99
C ILE A 12 -10.29 4.36 11.55
N PRO A 13 -11.16 3.65 12.29
CA PRO A 13 -11.62 2.32 11.90
C PRO A 13 -12.55 2.34 10.67
N THR A 14 -12.51 1.28 9.88
CA THR A 14 -13.45 1.08 8.77
C THR A 14 -14.90 1.07 9.27
N GLY A 15 -15.81 1.63 8.49
CA GLY A 15 -17.24 1.77 8.83
C GLY A 15 -17.57 3.02 9.65
N VAL A 16 -16.57 3.80 10.09
CA VAL A 16 -16.82 5.05 10.81
C VAL A 16 -17.54 6.05 9.93
N ARG A 17 -18.55 6.71 10.52
CA ARG A 17 -19.31 7.79 9.90
C ARG A 17 -18.77 9.15 10.33
N VAL A 18 -18.46 9.99 9.34
CA VAL A 18 -17.96 11.35 9.52
C VAL A 18 -18.94 12.31 8.85
N SER A 19 -19.35 13.37 9.56
CA SER A 19 -20.25 14.36 8.96
C SER A 19 -19.56 15.09 7.80
N LYS A 20 -20.31 15.46 6.77
CA LYS A 20 -19.80 16.27 5.65
C LYS A 20 -19.17 17.56 6.12
N ARG A 21 -19.74 18.18 7.14
CA ARG A 21 -19.21 19.42 7.71
C ARG A 21 -17.85 19.21 8.35
N ASN A 22 -17.67 18.15 9.15
CA ASN A 22 -16.41 17.89 9.83
C ASN A 22 -15.29 17.59 8.82
N LEU A 23 -15.54 16.73 7.82
CA LEU A 23 -14.52 16.43 6.79
C LEU A 23 -14.20 17.66 5.93
N TYR A 24 -15.21 18.52 5.67
CA TYR A 24 -15.01 19.77 4.99
C TYR A 24 -14.10 20.70 5.81
N ASP A 25 -14.41 20.91 7.08
CA ASP A 25 -13.66 21.80 7.97
C ASP A 25 -12.24 21.30 8.20
N LEU A 26 -12.05 19.98 8.38
CA LEU A 26 -10.74 19.36 8.48
C LEU A 26 -9.88 19.67 7.24
N ILE A 27 -10.39 19.45 6.02
CA ILE A 27 -9.66 19.73 4.79
C ILE A 27 -9.38 21.23 4.63
N GLN A 28 -10.36 22.07 4.94
CA GLN A 28 -10.25 23.53 4.76
C GLN A 28 -9.26 24.14 5.74
N TYR A 29 -9.37 23.78 7.02
CA TYR A 29 -8.67 24.48 8.11
C TYR A 29 -7.40 23.78 8.57
N SER A 30 -7.10 22.56 8.12
CA SER A 30 -5.79 21.93 8.37
C SER A 30 -4.59 22.74 7.88
N LYS A 31 -4.82 23.71 6.98
CA LYS A 31 -3.82 24.61 6.39
C LYS A 31 -3.68 25.93 7.15
N VAL A 32 -4.56 26.17 8.10
CA VAL A 32 -4.62 27.44 8.84
C VAL A 32 -3.96 27.22 10.20
N GLU A 33 -2.82 27.85 10.39
CA GLU A 33 -2.09 27.82 11.65
C GLU A 33 -2.98 28.28 12.81
N ASN A 34 -2.88 27.58 13.94
CA ASN A 34 -3.69 27.81 15.15
C ASN A 34 -5.20 27.54 15.02
N SER A 35 -5.68 26.95 13.92
CA SER A 35 -7.05 26.44 13.87
C SER A 35 -7.17 25.18 14.75
N GLU A 36 -8.41 24.83 15.15
CA GLU A 36 -8.67 23.57 15.87
C GLU A 36 -8.30 22.33 15.06
N TYR A 37 -8.17 22.47 13.72
CA TYR A 37 -7.80 21.39 12.76
C TYR A 37 -6.31 21.40 12.38
N TRP A 38 -5.51 22.29 12.96
CA TRP A 38 -4.09 22.39 12.64
C TRP A 38 -3.30 21.19 13.19
N GLY A 39 -2.72 20.40 12.32
CA GLY A 39 -1.89 19.24 12.67
C GLY A 39 -0.39 19.43 12.48
N GLY A 40 0.02 20.66 12.14
CA GLY A 40 1.40 20.97 11.71
C GLY A 40 1.49 21.18 10.21
N GLU A 41 2.53 21.89 9.76
CA GLU A 41 2.72 22.23 8.34
C GLU A 41 2.82 20.99 7.46
N ASP A 42 3.46 19.92 7.96
CA ASP A 42 3.66 18.67 7.23
C ASP A 42 2.38 17.87 7.03
N PHE A 43 1.34 18.13 7.83
CA PHE A 43 0.06 17.42 7.76
C PHE A 43 -1.06 18.25 7.13
N ALA A 44 -0.74 19.39 6.54
CA ALA A 44 -1.74 20.18 5.80
C ALA A 44 -2.37 19.34 4.68
N ILE A 45 -3.72 19.37 4.58
CA ILE A 45 -4.44 18.60 3.55
C ILE A 45 -4.51 19.41 2.26
N GLY A 46 -3.89 18.92 1.21
CA GLY A 46 -3.89 19.53 -0.12
C GLY A 46 -5.24 19.49 -0.82
N ASN A 47 -5.42 20.38 -1.80
CA ASN A 47 -6.63 20.61 -2.56
C ASN A 47 -7.75 21.28 -1.75
N THR A 48 -8.94 21.46 -2.35
CA THR A 48 -10.11 22.09 -1.71
C THR A 48 -11.10 21.01 -1.23
N PRO A 49 -11.93 21.31 -0.22
CA PRO A 49 -12.90 20.35 0.29
C PRO A 49 -13.94 19.86 -0.71
N GLN A 50 -14.18 20.62 -1.79
CA GLN A 50 -15.14 20.27 -2.83
C GLN A 50 -14.60 19.22 -3.81
N GLN A 51 -13.29 19.06 -3.88
CA GLN A 51 -12.67 18.10 -4.79
C GLN A 51 -12.75 16.68 -4.25
N GLY A 52 -12.91 15.70 -5.15
CA GLY A 52 -12.98 14.27 -4.79
C GLY A 52 -11.66 13.71 -4.27
N ILE A 53 -10.52 14.26 -4.69
CA ILE A 53 -9.19 13.83 -4.31
C ILE A 53 -8.51 14.92 -3.47
N ASN A 54 -8.12 14.56 -2.25
CA ASN A 54 -7.32 15.38 -1.35
C ASN A 54 -6.12 14.55 -0.88
N TRP A 55 -5.09 15.16 -0.30
CA TRP A 55 -3.92 14.45 0.21
C TRP A 55 -3.36 15.14 1.44
N ILE A 56 -2.75 14.37 2.33
CA ILE A 56 -2.13 14.84 3.57
C ILE A 56 -0.63 14.96 3.32
N GLY A 57 -0.08 16.13 3.51
CA GLY A 57 1.35 16.41 3.29
C GLY A 57 1.66 17.10 1.97
N LYS A 58 2.93 17.17 1.62
CA LYS A 58 3.47 17.79 0.40
C LYS A 58 4.35 16.79 -0.35
N PHE A 59 4.31 16.79 -1.68
CA PHE A 59 5.23 15.98 -2.46
C PHE A 59 6.70 16.29 -2.12
N PRO A 60 7.56 15.25 -2.02
CA PRO A 60 7.26 13.82 -2.18
C PRO A 60 6.70 13.15 -0.91
N ASN A 61 6.60 13.86 0.21
CA ASN A 61 6.22 13.33 1.53
C ASN A 61 4.70 13.36 1.72
N ILE A 62 3.99 12.43 1.07
CA ILE A 62 2.55 12.22 1.23
C ILE A 62 2.30 11.15 2.29
N TYR A 63 1.50 11.47 3.31
CA TYR A 63 1.13 10.55 4.40
C TYR A 63 -0.13 9.74 4.08
N GLY A 64 -1.00 10.25 3.20
CA GLY A 64 -2.21 9.56 2.76
C GLY A 64 -2.98 10.36 1.72
N ALA A 65 -3.77 9.67 0.90
CA ALA A 65 -4.72 10.30 -0.02
C ALA A 65 -6.15 10.07 0.47
N ILE A 66 -6.98 11.10 0.43
CA ILE A 66 -8.40 11.04 0.79
C ILE A 66 -9.20 11.06 -0.50
N ILE A 67 -9.96 10.02 -0.77
CA ILE A 67 -10.89 9.92 -1.89
C ILE A 67 -12.32 10.02 -1.37
N LYS A 68 -13.10 10.91 -1.94
CA LYS A 68 -14.51 11.11 -1.63
C LYS A 68 -15.36 10.79 -2.85
N VAL A 69 -16.19 9.77 -2.71
CA VAL A 69 -17.05 9.25 -3.78
C VAL A 69 -18.50 9.55 -3.47
N ARG A 70 -19.19 10.08 -4.47
CA ARG A 70 -20.66 10.19 -4.50
C ARG A 70 -21.16 9.16 -5.49
N PRO A 71 -21.88 8.12 -5.02
CA PRO A 71 -22.39 7.09 -5.92
C PRO A 71 -23.18 7.68 -7.09
N GLY A 72 -22.90 7.20 -8.31
CA GLY A 72 -23.55 7.68 -9.53
C GLY A 72 -23.04 9.00 -10.12
N SER A 73 -21.95 9.59 -9.56
CA SER A 73 -21.38 10.84 -10.11
C SER A 73 -20.51 10.61 -11.34
N TYR A 74 -19.89 9.44 -11.47
CA TYR A 74 -19.06 9.05 -12.61
C TYR A 74 -19.38 7.63 -13.04
N ASP A 75 -19.46 7.40 -14.37
CA ASP A 75 -19.84 6.10 -14.96
C ASP A 75 -18.86 4.97 -14.62
N HIS A 76 -17.61 5.32 -14.34
CA HIS A 76 -16.57 4.34 -14.03
C HIS A 76 -16.43 4.05 -12.54
N ASP A 77 -16.99 4.87 -11.66
CA ASP A 77 -16.86 4.69 -10.22
C ASP A 77 -17.76 3.56 -9.71
N GLY A 78 -17.20 2.65 -8.92
CA GLY A 78 -17.97 1.58 -8.33
C GLY A 78 -17.15 0.40 -7.84
N TRP A 79 -17.79 -0.42 -7.02
CA TRP A 79 -17.25 -1.69 -6.58
C TRP A 79 -17.19 -2.68 -7.74
N LEU A 80 -16.07 -3.39 -7.86
CA LEU A 80 -15.84 -4.39 -8.91
C LEU A 80 -16.15 -5.80 -8.43
N ASP A 81 -16.32 -6.01 -7.13
CA ASP A 81 -16.64 -7.30 -6.53
C ASP A 81 -17.68 -7.15 -5.41
N GLN A 82 -18.40 -8.24 -5.13
CA GLN A 82 -19.47 -8.28 -4.11
C GLN A 82 -18.96 -8.14 -2.66
N TYR A 83 -17.68 -8.38 -2.44
CA TYR A 83 -17.04 -8.29 -1.11
C TYR A 83 -16.45 -6.91 -0.83
N GLN A 84 -16.62 -5.97 -1.77
CA GLN A 84 -16.11 -4.61 -1.66
C GLN A 84 -14.59 -4.52 -1.40
N ASN A 85 -13.83 -5.45 -1.98
CA ASN A 85 -12.38 -5.45 -1.89
C ASN A 85 -11.72 -4.62 -2.98
N THR A 86 -12.42 -4.39 -4.08
CA THR A 86 -11.87 -3.69 -5.24
C THR A 86 -12.82 -2.59 -5.69
N TYR A 87 -12.30 -1.37 -5.80
CA TYR A 87 -13.06 -0.20 -6.22
C TYR A 87 -12.42 0.44 -7.46
N ARG A 88 -13.22 0.76 -8.47
CA ARG A 88 -12.77 1.53 -9.63
C ARG A 88 -13.08 3.01 -9.39
N TYR A 89 -12.06 3.85 -9.52
CA TYR A 89 -12.15 5.27 -9.25
C TYR A 89 -11.67 6.10 -10.44
N SER A 90 -12.51 7.02 -10.92
CA SER A 90 -12.24 7.90 -12.06
C SER A 90 -11.14 8.92 -11.75
N LEU A 91 -10.19 9.08 -12.64
CA LEU A 91 -9.21 10.16 -12.60
C LEU A 91 -9.90 11.50 -12.94
N LYS A 92 -9.39 12.57 -12.37
CA LYS A 92 -9.90 13.92 -12.62
C LYS A 92 -9.66 14.31 -14.07
N ALA A 93 -10.73 14.66 -14.78
CA ALA A 93 -10.68 15.22 -16.14
C ALA A 93 -10.97 16.71 -16.12
N ARG A 94 -10.33 17.44 -17.05
CA ARG A 94 -10.68 18.82 -17.43
C ARG A 94 -11.06 18.83 -18.90
N ASN A 95 -12.24 19.34 -19.23
CA ASN A 95 -12.77 19.32 -20.59
C ASN A 95 -12.70 17.92 -21.23
N SER A 96 -13.09 16.90 -20.48
CA SER A 96 -13.04 15.46 -20.86
C SER A 96 -11.65 14.89 -21.13
N VAL A 97 -10.58 15.61 -20.79
CA VAL A 97 -9.20 15.13 -20.92
C VAL A 97 -8.61 14.86 -19.55
N VAL A 98 -8.13 13.65 -19.35
CA VAL A 98 -7.38 13.24 -18.15
C VAL A 98 -5.91 13.57 -18.36
N SER A 99 -5.32 14.33 -17.43
CA SER A 99 -3.88 14.58 -17.39
C SER A 99 -3.28 13.88 -16.17
N PHE A 100 -2.26 13.08 -16.38
CA PHE A 100 -1.51 12.43 -15.31
C PHE A 100 -0.65 13.41 -14.51
N GLU A 101 -0.31 14.55 -15.10
CA GLU A 101 0.44 15.63 -14.45
C GLU A 101 -0.44 16.51 -13.54
N GLU A 102 -1.77 16.42 -13.66
CA GLU A 102 -2.66 17.08 -12.70
C GLU A 102 -2.37 16.59 -11.30
N THR A 103 -2.09 17.48 -10.34
CA THR A 103 -1.62 17.11 -8.99
C THR A 103 -2.52 16.08 -8.31
N ALA A 104 -3.85 16.21 -8.46
CA ALA A 104 -4.79 15.26 -7.87
C ALA A 104 -4.64 13.85 -8.46
N ASN A 105 -4.46 13.74 -9.79
CA ASN A 105 -4.23 12.45 -10.44
C ASN A 105 -2.85 11.89 -10.09
N ARG A 106 -1.82 12.76 -10.08
CA ARG A 106 -0.46 12.36 -9.70
C ARG A 106 -0.40 11.75 -8.30
N VAL A 107 -1.22 12.25 -7.35
CA VAL A 107 -1.35 11.63 -6.02
C VAL A 107 -1.78 10.17 -6.12
N LEU A 108 -2.73 9.80 -6.96
CA LEU A 108 -3.16 8.41 -7.12
C LEU A 108 -2.15 7.59 -7.91
N ILE A 109 -1.62 8.14 -8.99
CA ILE A 109 -0.67 7.46 -9.90
C ILE A 109 0.67 7.18 -9.20
N SER A 110 1.12 8.08 -8.34
CA SER A 110 2.37 7.91 -7.58
C SER A 110 2.23 7.02 -6.34
N GLN A 111 1.00 6.69 -5.93
CA GLN A 111 0.76 5.90 -4.73
C GLN A 111 1.52 4.56 -4.70
N PRO A 112 1.60 3.78 -5.79
CA PRO A 112 2.36 2.54 -5.79
C PRO A 112 3.86 2.73 -5.50
N GLN A 113 4.43 3.86 -5.91
CA GLN A 113 5.84 4.17 -5.67
C GLN A 113 6.11 4.56 -4.21
N PHE A 114 5.22 5.37 -3.62
CA PHE A 114 5.43 5.93 -2.28
C PHE A 114 4.67 5.18 -1.17
N SER A 115 3.74 4.30 -1.55
CA SER A 115 3.04 3.36 -0.64
C SER A 115 2.25 4.00 0.51
N TYR A 116 1.76 5.23 0.38
CA TYR A 116 0.84 5.81 1.34
C TYR A 116 -0.59 5.24 1.19
N PRO A 117 -1.39 5.20 2.26
CA PRO A 117 -2.75 4.67 2.18
C PRO A 117 -3.67 5.61 1.38
N ILE A 118 -4.60 5.03 0.63
CA ILE A 118 -5.75 5.73 0.07
C ILE A 118 -6.93 5.49 0.99
N LEU A 119 -7.47 6.56 1.55
CA LEU A 119 -8.59 6.58 2.47
C LEU A 119 -9.87 6.80 1.67
N LEU A 120 -10.68 5.76 1.48
CA LEU A 120 -11.89 5.81 0.68
C LEU A 120 -13.10 6.20 1.54
N PHE A 121 -13.75 7.29 1.18
CA PHE A 121 -14.99 7.75 1.78
C PHE A 121 -16.11 7.72 0.75
N VAL A 122 -17.19 7.03 1.08
CA VAL A 122 -18.39 6.95 0.24
C VAL A 122 -19.53 7.76 0.89
N GLU A 123 -20.19 8.58 0.08
CA GLU A 123 -21.31 9.38 0.55
C GLU A 123 -22.54 8.50 0.78
N GLU A 124 -23.09 8.57 1.99
CA GLU A 124 -24.41 8.04 2.32
C GLU A 124 -25.22 9.12 3.04
N LYS A 125 -26.31 9.58 2.42
CA LYS A 125 -27.17 10.65 2.95
C LYS A 125 -26.39 11.94 3.23
N ALA A 126 -26.29 12.34 4.51
CA ALA A 126 -25.61 13.57 4.95
C ALA A 126 -24.18 13.30 5.50
N GLU A 127 -23.68 12.09 5.38
CA GLU A 127 -22.42 11.67 5.97
C GLU A 127 -21.49 11.03 4.95
N TRP A 128 -20.23 10.91 5.32
CA TRP A 128 -19.21 10.10 4.67
C TRP A 128 -19.00 8.83 5.48
N ILE A 129 -19.09 7.67 4.85
CA ILE A 129 -18.69 6.40 5.43
C ILE A 129 -17.26 6.15 5.04
N PHE A 130 -16.38 5.91 6.00
CA PHE A 130 -15.02 5.48 5.73
C PHE A 130 -15.02 3.99 5.40
N GLU A 131 -14.78 3.68 4.14
CA GLU A 131 -14.76 2.30 3.62
C GLU A 131 -13.45 1.57 3.93
N GLY A 132 -12.44 2.26 4.42
CA GLY A 132 -11.15 1.68 4.77
C GLY A 132 -10.00 2.21 3.94
N ARG A 133 -8.85 1.51 4.08
CA ARG A 133 -7.61 1.85 3.41
C ARG A 133 -7.45 1.01 2.16
N PHE A 134 -6.97 1.63 1.10
CA PHE A 134 -6.77 1.02 -0.21
C PHE A 134 -5.38 1.37 -0.75
N ILE A 135 -4.96 0.60 -1.74
CA ILE A 135 -3.77 0.86 -2.56
C ILE A 135 -4.20 0.89 -4.03
N VAL A 136 -3.45 1.55 -4.88
CA VAL A 136 -3.66 1.47 -6.34
C VAL A 136 -3.07 0.16 -6.84
N SER A 137 -3.90 -0.73 -7.37
CA SER A 137 -3.49 -2.00 -7.98
C SER A 137 -3.34 -1.91 -9.48
N GLU A 138 -4.06 -1.00 -10.15
CA GLU A 138 -4.00 -0.81 -11.59
C GLU A 138 -4.22 0.65 -11.98
N ILE A 139 -3.50 1.14 -12.98
CA ILE A 139 -3.65 2.48 -13.54
C ILE A 139 -4.07 2.35 -14.99
N LYS A 140 -5.19 2.99 -15.34
CA LYS A 140 -5.73 3.09 -16.71
C LYS A 140 -5.77 4.56 -17.16
N ASP A 141 -6.05 4.81 -18.43
CA ASP A 141 -6.06 6.16 -19.01
C ASP A 141 -7.03 7.12 -18.32
N VAL A 142 -8.17 6.61 -17.82
CA VAL A 142 -9.25 7.43 -17.25
C VAL A 142 -9.65 7.05 -15.83
N PHE A 143 -9.14 5.96 -15.28
CA PHE A 143 -9.43 5.52 -13.91
C PHE A 143 -8.27 4.74 -13.31
N VAL A 144 -8.29 4.59 -11.98
CA VAL A 144 -7.45 3.65 -11.23
C VAL A 144 -8.31 2.57 -10.60
N VAL A 145 -7.74 1.38 -10.42
CA VAL A 145 -8.32 0.32 -9.62
C VAL A 145 -7.68 0.35 -8.25
N LEU A 146 -8.51 0.44 -7.24
CA LEU A 146 -8.13 0.45 -5.84
C LEU A 146 -8.41 -0.93 -5.26
N GLU A 147 -7.47 -1.48 -4.53
CA GLU A 147 -7.60 -2.73 -3.80
C GLU A 147 -7.53 -2.47 -2.31
N ARG A 148 -8.45 -3.09 -1.54
CA ARG A 148 -8.53 -2.92 -0.09
C ARG A 148 -7.23 -3.39 0.55
N HIS A 149 -6.62 -2.49 1.30
CA HIS A 149 -5.46 -2.81 2.11
C HIS A 149 -5.96 -3.27 3.48
N ASN A 150 -5.99 -4.58 3.69
CA ASN A 150 -6.32 -5.16 4.98
C ASN A 150 -5.09 -4.99 5.89
N GLU A 151 -5.14 -4.03 6.79
CA GLU A 151 -4.27 -4.05 7.96
C GLU A 151 -4.74 -5.22 8.83
N ILE A 152 -4.00 -6.30 8.81
CA ILE A 152 -4.24 -7.39 9.74
C ILE A 152 -3.74 -6.88 11.10
N VAL A 153 -4.68 -6.57 11.99
CA VAL A 153 -4.38 -6.33 13.41
C VAL A 153 -3.96 -7.68 13.98
N TYR A 154 -2.67 -7.81 14.28
CA TYR A 154 -2.17 -9.00 14.96
C TYR A 154 -2.44 -8.85 16.44
N GLU A 155 -3.36 -9.66 16.97
CA GLU A 155 -3.23 -10.11 18.34
C GLU A 155 -2.06 -11.10 18.35
N VAL A 156 -0.97 -10.72 18.99
CA VAL A 156 0.21 -11.57 19.17
C VAL A 156 -0.17 -12.66 20.18
N GLU A 157 -0.80 -13.72 19.71
CA GLU A 157 -0.76 -14.99 20.44
C GLU A 157 0.62 -15.59 20.20
N GLU A 158 1.30 -16.01 21.25
CA GLU A 158 2.64 -16.65 21.26
C GLU A 158 2.67 -18.00 20.52
N ASN A 159 2.00 -18.13 19.40
CA ASN A 159 2.05 -19.30 18.54
C ASN A 159 2.79 -18.95 17.25
N ASN A 160 3.87 -19.67 16.98
CA ASN A 160 4.75 -19.54 15.82
C ASN A 160 4.09 -19.80 14.45
N ASP A 161 2.76 -19.88 14.37
CA ASP A 161 1.99 -20.14 13.16
C ASP A 161 1.18 -18.91 12.71
N ILE A 162 1.89 -17.82 12.38
CA ILE A 162 1.24 -16.64 11.82
C ILE A 162 1.14 -16.80 10.30
N ALA A 163 -0.08 -16.94 9.79
CA ALA A 163 -0.40 -17.09 8.37
C ALA A 163 -1.13 -15.85 7.82
N PHE A 164 -0.80 -15.45 6.60
CA PHE A 164 -1.33 -14.24 5.94
C PHE A 164 -1.97 -14.59 4.60
N MET A 165 -3.08 -13.93 4.25
CA MET A 165 -3.77 -14.12 2.97
C MET A 165 -3.13 -13.26 1.90
N GLU A 166 -2.46 -13.89 0.92
CA GLU A 166 -1.94 -13.25 -0.29
C GLU A 166 -2.32 -14.05 -1.53
N GLY A 167 -2.67 -13.38 -2.60
CA GLY A 167 -2.89 -14.02 -3.90
C GLY A 167 -4.26 -13.74 -4.53
N GLY A 168 -4.25 -13.62 -5.80
CA GLY A 168 -5.34 -13.44 -6.73
C GLY A 168 -4.74 -13.01 -8.07
N ARG A 169 -5.03 -13.78 -9.14
CA ARG A 169 -4.44 -13.55 -10.48
C ARG A 169 -4.64 -12.11 -10.92
N ARG A 170 -3.56 -11.33 -10.97
CA ARG A 170 -3.45 -10.13 -11.80
C ARG A 170 -2.04 -10.05 -12.37
N HIS A 171 -1.96 -9.83 -13.68
CA HIS A 171 -0.75 -9.44 -14.34
C HIS A 171 -0.32 -8.06 -13.84
N ALA A 172 0.37 -8.02 -12.72
CA ALA A 172 1.09 -6.85 -12.29
C ALA A 172 2.51 -6.95 -12.85
N THR A 173 2.93 -5.93 -13.56
CA THR A 173 4.32 -5.73 -13.96
C THR A 173 5.21 -5.90 -12.73
N HIS A 174 6.28 -6.65 -12.85
CA HIS A 174 7.15 -7.22 -11.81
C HIS A 174 7.72 -6.27 -10.73
N LEU A 175 7.26 -5.05 -10.64
CA LEU A 175 7.72 -4.02 -9.68
C LEU A 175 6.71 -3.67 -8.58
N LEU A 176 5.48 -4.22 -8.62
CA LEU A 176 4.38 -3.73 -7.78
C LEU A 176 3.71 -4.80 -6.89
N VAL A 177 4.20 -6.02 -6.84
CA VAL A 177 3.74 -7.06 -5.90
C VAL A 177 4.65 -7.06 -4.67
N GLU A 178 4.77 -5.96 -4.00
CA GLU A 178 5.22 -5.93 -2.62
C GLU A 178 4.00 -5.76 -1.70
N ARG A 179 3.25 -6.89 -1.36
CA ARG A 179 3.63 -7.59 -0.15
C ARG A 179 3.03 -6.93 1.05
N SER A 180 2.30 -7.67 1.81
CA SER A 180 1.93 -7.29 3.16
C SER A 180 3.15 -6.67 3.86
N LYS A 181 3.15 -5.35 4.03
CA LYS A 181 4.23 -4.62 4.75
C LYS A 181 4.43 -5.21 6.14
N SER A 182 3.37 -5.74 6.73
CA SER A 182 3.38 -6.38 8.03
C SER A 182 4.22 -7.65 8.03
N LEU A 183 4.07 -8.52 7.02
CA LEU A 183 4.87 -9.74 6.91
C LEU A 183 6.34 -9.44 6.63
N THR A 184 6.61 -8.48 5.75
CA THR A 184 7.97 -7.98 5.49
C THR A 184 8.60 -7.34 6.73
N ASN A 185 7.84 -6.56 7.50
CA ASN A 185 8.31 -5.96 8.74
C ASN A 185 8.56 -7.01 9.82
N LEU A 186 7.69 -8.02 9.94
CA LEU A 186 7.89 -9.13 10.85
C LEU A 186 9.15 -9.92 10.48
N LEU A 187 9.33 -10.24 9.20
CA LEU A 187 10.56 -10.91 8.74
C LEU A 187 11.81 -10.11 9.11
N LYS A 188 11.79 -8.80 8.90
CA LYS A 188 12.90 -7.90 9.27
C LYS A 188 13.20 -7.92 10.77
N LEU A 189 12.19 -8.03 11.61
CA LEU A 189 12.35 -8.09 13.07
C LEU A 189 12.98 -9.42 13.52
N VAL A 190 12.62 -10.54 12.89
CA VAL A 190 13.08 -11.87 13.32
C VAL A 190 14.36 -12.35 12.61
N SER A 191 14.77 -11.72 11.50
CA SER A 191 15.92 -12.17 10.70
C SER A 191 17.25 -11.51 11.03
N ASP A 192 17.33 -10.64 12.04
CA ASP A 192 18.53 -9.91 12.47
C ASP A 192 19.32 -9.28 11.31
N SER A 193 18.67 -8.92 10.21
CA SER A 193 19.27 -8.39 8.98
C SER A 193 20.30 -9.30 8.29
N THR A 194 20.27 -10.61 8.59
CA THR A 194 21.17 -11.61 8.01
C THR A 194 20.56 -12.23 6.75
N CYS A 195 21.33 -12.31 5.69
CA CYS A 195 20.91 -12.89 4.42
C CYS A 195 20.92 -14.42 4.44
N ASP A 196 19.79 -15.05 4.08
CA ASP A 196 19.63 -16.52 4.06
C ASP A 196 20.51 -17.24 3.01
N ILE A 197 21.04 -16.54 2.01
CA ILE A 197 21.93 -17.12 1.00
C ILE A 197 23.41 -16.93 1.33
N CYS A 198 23.85 -15.70 1.62
CA CYS A 198 25.28 -15.39 1.76
C CYS A 198 25.74 -15.15 3.19
N ASP A 199 24.88 -15.36 4.16
CA ASP A 199 25.13 -15.16 5.60
C ASP A 199 25.63 -13.74 5.96
N SER A 200 25.56 -12.79 5.01
CA SER A 200 25.99 -11.41 5.22
C SER A 200 25.01 -10.69 6.13
N ASP A 201 25.54 -10.15 7.23
CA ASP A 201 24.81 -9.24 8.08
C ASP A 201 24.95 -7.82 7.53
N PHE A 202 23.82 -7.27 7.09
CA PHE A 202 23.77 -5.96 6.45
C PHE A 202 24.08 -4.83 7.43
N PHE A 203 23.67 -4.96 8.69
CA PHE A 203 23.96 -3.98 9.72
C PHE A 203 25.46 -3.91 10.04
N ASN A 204 26.11 -5.06 10.24
CA ASN A 204 27.53 -5.11 10.50
C ASN A 204 28.37 -4.56 9.35
N ARG A 205 27.86 -4.72 8.11
CA ARG A 205 28.60 -4.26 6.92
C ARG A 205 28.42 -2.78 6.61
N TYR A 206 27.22 -2.22 6.85
CA TYR A 206 26.85 -0.88 6.38
C TYR A 206 26.40 0.07 7.49
N GLY A 207 26.27 -0.39 8.73
CA GLY A 207 25.81 0.41 9.87
C GLY A 207 24.30 0.71 9.86
N VAL A 208 23.55 0.10 8.94
CA VAL A 208 22.10 0.25 8.82
C VAL A 208 21.41 -1.11 8.69
N ALA A 209 20.32 -1.33 9.39
CA ALA A 209 19.55 -2.56 9.28
C ALA A 209 18.74 -2.56 7.98
N TYR A 210 19.03 -3.50 7.08
CA TYR A 210 18.27 -3.67 5.84
C TYR A 210 18.28 -5.10 5.37
N ILE A 211 17.10 -5.62 5.04
CA ILE A 211 16.88 -6.93 4.41
C ILE A 211 15.63 -6.87 3.54
N GLU A 212 15.58 -7.64 2.48
CA GLU A 212 14.44 -7.77 1.57
C GLU A 212 13.78 -9.13 1.77
N ALA A 213 12.44 -9.15 1.80
CA ALA A 213 11.68 -10.38 1.88
C ALA A 213 11.49 -10.98 0.47
N HIS A 214 11.89 -12.20 0.27
CA HIS A 214 11.73 -12.92 -0.99
C HIS A 214 10.78 -14.10 -0.81
N HIS A 215 9.75 -14.21 -1.66
CA HIS A 215 8.87 -15.38 -1.66
C HIS A 215 9.59 -16.59 -2.26
N LYS A 216 9.78 -17.65 -1.48
CA LYS A 216 10.43 -18.89 -1.93
C LYS A 216 9.67 -19.53 -3.11
N ILE A 217 8.35 -19.42 -3.11
CA ILE A 217 7.48 -19.82 -4.20
C ILE A 217 6.93 -18.55 -4.87
N PRO A 218 7.13 -18.36 -6.19
CA PRO A 218 6.62 -17.18 -6.89
C PRO A 218 5.10 -17.06 -6.76
N LEU A 219 4.59 -15.90 -6.35
CA LEU A 219 3.15 -15.66 -6.20
C LEU A 219 2.37 -15.84 -7.49
N SER A 220 3.04 -15.70 -8.64
CA SER A 220 2.47 -15.93 -9.99
C SER A 220 2.08 -17.38 -10.25
N THR A 221 2.52 -18.34 -9.44
CA THR A 221 2.20 -19.77 -9.59
C THR A 221 0.86 -20.15 -8.95
N PHE A 222 0.30 -19.28 -8.11
CA PHE A 222 -0.97 -19.56 -7.43
C PHE A 222 -2.17 -19.11 -8.25
N GLU A 223 -3.10 -20.03 -8.51
CA GLU A 223 -4.38 -19.73 -9.20
C GLU A 223 -5.45 -19.12 -8.33
N LYS A 224 -5.34 -19.26 -7.02
CA LYS A 224 -6.29 -18.79 -5.98
C LYS A 224 -5.56 -18.03 -4.90
N SER A 225 -6.29 -17.30 -4.06
CA SER A 225 -5.76 -16.65 -2.86
C SER A 225 -5.02 -17.69 -2.01
N TYR A 226 -3.79 -17.41 -1.68
CA TYR A 226 -2.90 -18.27 -0.92
C TYR A 226 -2.50 -17.56 0.38
N GLN A 227 -2.49 -18.31 1.46
CA GLN A 227 -2.08 -17.80 2.77
C GLN A 227 -0.56 -17.93 2.90
N VAL A 228 0.16 -16.79 2.84
CA VAL A 228 1.61 -16.75 2.97
C VAL A 228 2.01 -16.79 4.44
N ARG A 229 2.91 -17.69 4.79
CA ARG A 229 3.51 -17.81 6.12
C ARG A 229 4.90 -17.19 6.15
N LEU A 230 5.43 -16.93 7.33
CA LEU A 230 6.79 -16.39 7.47
C LEU A 230 7.84 -17.35 6.87
N ASP A 231 7.64 -18.66 7.00
CA ASP A 231 8.50 -19.69 6.42
C ASP A 231 8.51 -19.74 4.89
N ASP A 232 7.49 -19.18 4.25
CA ASP A 232 7.41 -19.05 2.79
C ASP A 232 8.28 -17.90 2.28
N LEU A 233 8.85 -17.12 3.19
CA LEU A 233 9.73 -16.00 2.88
C LEU A 233 11.19 -16.31 3.24
N ALA A 234 12.10 -15.72 2.48
CA ALA A 234 13.52 -15.72 2.77
C ALA A 234 14.01 -14.28 2.96
N PRO A 235 14.74 -13.98 4.05
CA PRO A 235 15.41 -12.70 4.23
C PRO A 235 16.65 -12.64 3.34
N LEU A 236 16.70 -11.76 2.36
CA LEU A 236 17.80 -11.66 1.42
C LEU A 236 18.41 -10.26 1.41
N CYS A 237 19.73 -10.18 1.29
CA CYS A 237 20.36 -8.91 0.93
C CYS A 237 19.99 -8.54 -0.52
N PRO A 238 20.06 -7.24 -0.91
CA PRO A 238 19.65 -6.79 -2.25
C PRO A 238 20.34 -7.54 -3.39
N SER A 239 21.60 -7.90 -3.24
CA SER A 239 22.38 -8.62 -4.26
C SER A 239 21.87 -10.05 -4.45
N CYS A 240 21.68 -10.80 -3.37
CA CYS A 240 21.15 -12.17 -3.43
C CYS A 240 19.71 -12.19 -3.91
N HIS A 241 18.88 -11.23 -3.46
CA HIS A 241 17.50 -11.10 -3.90
C HIS A 241 17.42 -10.89 -5.42
N ARG A 242 18.23 -9.96 -5.95
CA ARG A 242 18.29 -9.73 -7.39
C ARG A 242 18.76 -10.94 -8.17
N ALA A 243 19.81 -11.61 -7.69
CA ALA A 243 20.33 -12.84 -8.32
C ALA A 243 19.26 -13.94 -8.35
N THR A 244 18.56 -14.16 -7.23
CA THR A 244 17.47 -15.16 -7.14
C THR A 244 16.41 -14.92 -8.21
N HIS A 245 15.91 -13.69 -8.35
CA HIS A 245 14.95 -13.37 -9.40
C HIS A 245 15.47 -13.57 -10.83
N ILE A 246 16.76 -13.38 -11.08
CA ILE A 246 17.38 -13.64 -12.39
C ILE A 246 17.38 -15.14 -12.67
N TYR A 247 17.83 -15.97 -11.74
CA TYR A 247 17.86 -17.42 -11.90
C TYR A 247 16.48 -18.05 -12.04
N MET A 248 15.50 -17.62 -11.26
CA MET A 248 14.10 -18.05 -11.40
C MET A 248 13.58 -17.79 -12.82
N ARG A 249 13.82 -16.60 -13.37
CA ARG A 249 13.32 -16.22 -14.70
C ARG A 249 14.06 -16.88 -15.86
N GLN A 250 15.38 -17.00 -15.76
CA GLN A 250 16.19 -17.51 -16.88
C GLN A 250 16.27 -19.03 -16.91
N ASN A 251 16.26 -19.68 -15.77
CA ASN A 251 16.52 -21.09 -15.63
C ASN A 251 15.35 -21.90 -15.09
N GLY A 252 14.28 -21.23 -14.61
CA GLY A 252 13.13 -21.88 -13.99
C GLY A 252 13.45 -22.62 -12.69
N LEU A 253 14.56 -22.26 -12.02
CA LEU A 253 14.99 -22.90 -10.77
C LEU A 253 14.12 -22.47 -9.59
N GLU A 254 13.93 -23.39 -8.64
CA GLU A 254 13.29 -23.11 -7.38
C GLU A 254 14.26 -22.47 -6.37
N TYR A 255 13.70 -21.85 -5.31
CA TYR A 255 14.49 -21.08 -4.35
C TYR A 255 15.65 -21.88 -3.73
N GLU A 256 15.41 -23.11 -3.28
CA GLU A 256 16.42 -23.94 -2.58
C GLU A 256 17.54 -24.38 -3.55
N GLU A 257 17.23 -24.61 -4.82
CA GLU A 257 18.22 -24.90 -5.85
C GLU A 257 19.12 -23.69 -6.10
N ILE A 258 18.50 -22.49 -6.18
CA ILE A 258 19.24 -21.24 -6.36
C ILE A 258 20.11 -20.93 -5.14
N LYS A 259 19.59 -21.14 -3.93
CA LYS A 259 20.35 -20.97 -2.68
C LYS A 259 21.59 -21.86 -2.68
N THR A 260 21.43 -23.14 -2.99
CA THR A 260 22.53 -24.11 -3.07
C THR A 260 23.57 -23.68 -4.12
N LEU A 261 23.11 -23.28 -5.30
CA LEU A 261 23.96 -22.85 -6.40
C LEU A 261 24.76 -21.58 -6.03
N LEU A 262 24.10 -20.58 -5.45
CA LEU A 262 24.74 -19.34 -5.09
C LEU A 262 25.74 -19.52 -3.93
N ARG A 263 25.40 -20.32 -2.91
CA ARG A 263 26.33 -20.66 -1.82
C ARG A 263 27.58 -21.37 -2.34
N SER A 264 27.42 -22.35 -3.23
CA SER A 264 28.54 -23.03 -3.86
C SER A 264 29.45 -22.08 -4.63
N ARG A 265 28.90 -21.10 -5.35
CA ARG A 265 29.68 -20.07 -6.07
C ARG A 265 30.42 -19.11 -5.17
N MET A 266 29.91 -18.87 -3.98
CA MET A 266 30.53 -17.99 -2.96
C MET A 266 31.50 -18.73 -2.05
N CYS A 267 31.68 -20.05 -2.24
CA CYS A 267 32.49 -20.92 -1.40
C CYS A 267 32.03 -20.95 0.07
N LEU A 268 30.70 -20.93 0.30
CA LEU A 268 30.03 -20.96 1.60
C LEU A 268 29.48 -22.34 1.93
#